data_d809a5d997d7e7ec2e8df1e60dd0a11c
#
_entry.id   d809a5d997d7e7ec2e8df1e60dd0a11c
#
_cell.length_a   1.000
_cell.length_b   1.000
_cell.length_c   1.000
_cell.angle_alpha   90.00
_cell.angle_beta   90.00
_cell.angle_gamma   90.00
#
_symmetry.space_group_name_H-M   'P 1'
#
loop_
_entity.id
_entity.type
_entity.pdbx_description
1 polymer ?
#
loop_
_entity_poly.entity_id
_entity_poly.type
_entity_poly.pdbx_seq_one_letter_code
_entity_poly.pdbx_strand_id
1 'polypeptide(L)' 'MDPNDIKLHNLSKIFEYEKISREIDSCEDIELLKNISKSHVKLYLKQQETIASMAINL' A
#
# COMPACT_ATOMS: atom_id res chain seq x y z
N MET A 1 -3.26 -14.97 0.60
CA MET A 1 -3.68 -14.04 -0.47
C MET A 1 -2.51 -13.78 -1.40
N ASP A 2 -2.73 -13.93 -2.69
CA ASP A 2 -1.70 -13.66 -3.70
C ASP A 2 -1.91 -12.23 -4.21
N PRO A 3 -0.87 -11.37 -4.19
CA PRO A 3 -0.99 -10.01 -4.73
C PRO A 3 -1.48 -9.98 -6.18
N ASN A 4 -1.19 -11.02 -6.94
CA ASN A 4 -1.63 -11.11 -8.33
C ASN A 4 -3.14 -11.28 -8.49
N ASP A 5 -3.85 -11.65 -7.42
CA ASP A 5 -5.31 -11.77 -7.44
C ASP A 5 -5.99 -10.41 -7.29
N ILE A 6 -5.25 -9.39 -6.91
CA ILE A 6 -5.76 -8.03 -6.75
C ILE A 6 -5.46 -7.25 -8.03
N LYS A 7 -6.50 -6.75 -8.69
CA LYS A 7 -6.36 -6.01 -9.94
C LYS A 7 -6.48 -4.50 -9.70
N LEU A 8 -5.46 -3.77 -10.12
CA LEU A 8 -5.48 -2.30 -10.10
C LEU A 8 -5.81 -1.80 -11.51
N HIS A 9 -6.70 -0.82 -11.59
CA HIS A 9 -7.13 -0.25 -12.87
C HIS A 9 -6.59 1.16 -13.11
N ASN A 10 -6.19 1.86 -12.06
CA ASN A 10 -5.60 3.19 -12.16
C ASN A 10 -4.11 3.06 -12.51
N LEU A 11 -3.71 3.62 -13.66
CA LEU A 11 -2.34 3.50 -14.16
C LEU A 11 -1.30 4.02 -13.18
N SER A 12 -1.59 5.15 -12.52
CA SER A 12 -0.71 5.72 -11.49
C SER A 12 -0.50 4.76 -10.33
N LYS A 13 -1.56 4.07 -9.91
CA LYS A 13 -1.49 3.08 -8.81
C LYS A 13 -0.76 1.82 -9.24
N ILE A 14 -0.89 1.42 -10.50
CA ILE A 14 -0.14 0.29 -11.06
C ILE A 14 1.37 0.58 -11.01
N PHE A 15 1.78 1.76 -11.46
CA PHE A 15 3.19 2.17 -11.42
C PHE A 15 3.71 2.27 -9.99
N GLU A 16 2.91 2.81 -9.08
CA GLU A 16 3.27 2.90 -7.67
C GLU A 16 3.47 1.51 -7.05
N TYR A 17 2.57 0.58 -7.35
CA TYR A 17 2.69 -0.80 -6.89
C TYR A 17 3.97 -1.45 -7.43
N GLU A 18 4.25 -1.28 -8.72
CA GLU A 18 5.45 -1.86 -9.34
C GLU A 18 6.73 -1.33 -8.71
N LYS A 19 6.78 -0.03 -8.43
CA LYS A 19 7.92 0.60 -7.77
C LYS A 19 8.15 0.03 -6.38
N ILE A 20 7.10 -0.02 -5.57
CA ILE A 20 7.15 -0.53 -4.20
C ILE A 20 7.51 -2.01 -4.21
N SER A 21 6.93 -2.77 -5.11
CA SER A 21 7.20 -4.21 -5.27
C SER A 21 8.67 -4.47 -5.54
N ARG A 22 9.30 -3.68 -6.40
CA ARG A 22 10.73 -3.80 -6.69
C ARG A 22 11.58 -3.43 -5.48
N GLU A 23 11.18 -2.41 -4.73
CA GLU A 23 11.87 -2.04 -3.50
C GLU A 23 11.83 -3.17 -2.47
N ILE A 24 10.68 -3.81 -2.32
CA ILE A 24 10.51 -4.95 -1.42
C ILE A 24 11.38 -6.12 -1.87
N ASP A 25 11.35 -6.45 -3.17
CA ASP A 25 12.09 -7.59 -3.70
C ASP A 25 13.60 -7.42 -3.59
N SER A 26 14.09 -6.18 -3.63
CA SER A 26 15.51 -5.89 -3.48
C SER A 26 15.98 -5.70 -2.05
N CYS A 27 15.06 -5.70 -1.10
CA CYS A 27 15.38 -5.44 0.31
C CYS A 27 15.92 -6.70 0.98
N GLU A 28 17.17 -6.63 1.46
CA GLU A 28 17.82 -7.73 2.19
C GLU A 28 17.73 -7.56 3.70
N ASP A 29 17.33 -6.39 4.17
CA ASP A 29 17.21 -6.08 5.60
C ASP A 29 15.78 -6.38 6.05
N ILE A 30 15.64 -7.41 6.89
CA ILE A 30 14.33 -7.86 7.39
C ILE A 30 13.65 -6.79 8.23
N GLU A 31 14.38 -6.06 9.05
CA GLU A 31 13.80 -5.01 9.89
C GLU A 31 13.27 -3.85 9.05
N LEU A 32 14.01 -3.46 8.03
CA LEU A 32 13.55 -2.44 7.10
C LEU A 32 12.30 -2.90 6.34
N LEU A 33 12.28 -4.16 5.92
CA LEU A 33 11.13 -4.74 5.22
C LEU A 33 9.88 -4.73 6.11
N LYS A 34 10.03 -5.09 7.38
CA LYS A 34 8.94 -5.05 8.35
C LYS A 34 8.41 -3.62 8.53
N ASN A 35 9.30 -2.64 8.62
CA ASN A 35 8.92 -1.25 8.78
C ASN A 35 8.19 -0.72 7.55
N ILE A 36 8.66 -1.06 6.37
CA ILE A 36 7.99 -0.70 5.11
C ILE A 36 6.57 -1.28 5.09
N SER A 37 6.43 -2.57 5.40
CA SER A 37 5.14 -3.25 5.40
C SER A 37 4.16 -2.64 6.40
N LYS A 38 4.62 -2.37 7.62
CA LYS A 38 3.80 -1.76 8.66
C LYS A 38 3.38 -0.33 8.27
N SER A 39 4.28 0.42 7.65
CA SER A 39 3.98 1.77 7.19
C SER A 39 2.89 1.76 6.12
N HIS A 40 2.93 0.83 5.18
CA HIS A 40 1.90 0.71 4.16
C HIS A 40 0.54 0.35 4.74
N VAL A 41 0.51 -0.57 5.71
CA VAL A 41 -0.74 -0.91 6.40
C VAL A 41 -1.32 0.31 7.11
N LYS A 42 -0.46 1.06 7.79
CA LYS A 42 -0.88 2.26 8.51
C LYS A 42 -1.45 3.33 7.59
N LEU A 43 -0.78 3.55 6.45
CA LEU A 43 -1.26 4.49 5.43
C LEU A 43 -2.61 4.07 4.85
N TYR A 44 -2.77 2.77 4.60
CA TYR A 44 -4.03 2.22 4.11
C TYR A 44 -5.17 2.47 5.11
N LEU A 45 -4.93 2.17 6.39
CA LEU A 45 -5.93 2.38 7.43
C LEU A 45 -6.24 3.87 7.61
N LYS A 46 -5.22 4.73 7.53
CA LYS A 46 -5.41 6.18 7.60
C LYS A 46 -6.26 6.69 6.45
N GLN A 47 -6.06 6.14 5.28
CA GLN A 47 -6.85 6.47 4.10
C GLN A 47 -8.32 6.11 4.30
N GLN A 48 -8.58 4.94 4.90
CA GLN A 48 -9.95 4.51 5.24
C GLN A 48 -10.59 5.44 6.26
N GLU A 49 -9.86 5.86 7.29
CA GLU A 49 -10.35 6.84 8.26
C GLU A 49 -10.75 8.15 7.60
N THR A 50 -9.92 8.63 6.67
CA THR A 50 -10.16 9.87 5.94
C THR A 50 -11.42 9.78 5.10
N ILE A 51 -11.59 8.68 4.39
CA ILE A 51 -12.79 8.45 3.56
C ILE A 51 -14.04 8.39 4.44
N ALA A 52 -13.99 7.66 5.55
CA ALA A 52 -15.12 7.55 6.48
C ALA A 52 -15.48 8.91 7.08
N SER A 53 -14.47 9.72 7.43
CA SER A 53 -14.67 11.07 7.95
C SER A 53 -15.33 11.98 6.93
N MET A 54 -14.92 11.90 5.67
CA MET A 54 -15.52 12.66 4.58
C MET A 54 -16.98 12.26 4.35
N ALA A 55 -17.28 10.97 4.41
CA ALA A 55 -18.64 10.47 4.24
C ALA A 55 -19.58 10.94 5.34
N ILE A 56 -19.07 11.06 6.58
CA ILE A 56 -19.86 11.55 7.72
C ILE A 56 -20.16 13.04 7.56
N ASN A 57 -19.26 13.79 6.96
CA ASN A 57 -19.40 15.24 6.80
C ASN A 57 -20.28 15.64 5.59
N LEU A 58 -20.68 14.68 4.81
CA LEU A 58 -21.58 14.90 3.69
C LEU A 58 -23.04 14.90 4.16
#